data_c3c801f9510f5c6a088d9fdd14114d1d
#
_entry.id   c3c801f9510f5c6a088d9fdd14114d1d
#
_cell.length_a   1.000
_cell.length_b   1.000
_cell.length_c   1.000
_cell.angle_alpha   90.00
_cell.angle_beta   90.00
_cell.angle_gamma   90.00
#
_symmetry.space_group_name_H-M   'P 1'
#
loop_
_entity.id
_entity.type
_entity.pdbx_description
1 polymer ?
#
loop_
_entity_poly.entity_id
_entity_poly.type
_entity_poly.pdbx_seq_one_letter_code
_entity_poly.pdbx_strand_id
1 'polypeptide(L)'
;LYVIKNDILSRLSEDEFGKRFTDIRFIAGPRKKKYQTFTTLDPINRAIEKEQRMYDQPLTDKETDWIRHWVDTHVEKEALQAPFSDMMKAVLQIRKGELAAGYHPCQRCGALTPPDTSLCSSCERKNRQEKRARVIELLRRNPHFTFQEVTSRFPCTYPLYESCVNQLIHGYKERIFHQFARPDEKRRLLALLTHRQ
;
A
#
# COMPACT_ATOMS: atom_id res chain seq x y z
N LEU A 1 27.83 19.64 -20.36
CA LEU A 1 27.58 18.18 -20.51
C LEU A 1 28.85 17.35 -20.33
N TYR A 2 30.02 17.76 -20.89
CA TYR A 2 31.30 17.03 -20.77
C TYR A 2 31.78 16.93 -19.31
N VAL A 3 31.65 17.99 -18.52
CA VAL A 3 32.07 18.05 -17.12
C VAL A 3 31.22 17.07 -16.28
N ILE A 4 29.90 17.06 -16.49
CA ILE A 4 28.96 16.18 -15.78
C ILE A 4 29.25 14.71 -16.11
N LYS A 5 29.57 14.39 -17.35
CA LYS A 5 29.89 13.03 -17.80
C LYS A 5 31.09 12.47 -17.05
N ASN A 6 32.17 13.26 -16.97
CA ASN A 6 33.39 12.83 -16.31
C ASN A 6 33.23 12.69 -14.79
N ASP A 7 32.43 13.57 -14.18
CA ASP A 7 32.12 13.49 -12.74
C ASP A 7 31.32 12.21 -12.43
N ILE A 8 30.32 11.87 -13.26
CA ILE A 8 29.53 10.64 -13.09
C ILE A 8 30.42 9.40 -13.32
N LEU A 9 31.25 9.37 -14.33
CA LEU A 9 32.18 8.24 -14.58
C LEU A 9 33.19 8.08 -13.46
N SER A 10 33.70 9.16 -12.90
CA SER A 10 34.62 9.15 -11.77
C SER A 10 33.95 8.51 -10.55
N ARG A 11 32.75 8.96 -10.19
CA ARG A 11 32.00 8.40 -9.05
C ARG A 11 31.59 6.95 -9.27
N LEU A 12 31.24 6.57 -10.49
CA LEU A 12 30.95 5.18 -10.83
C LEU A 12 32.18 4.28 -10.71
N SER A 13 33.38 4.81 -11.04
CA SER A 13 34.63 4.04 -10.95
C SER A 13 35.08 3.71 -9.52
N GLU A 14 34.48 4.35 -8.50
CA GLU A 14 34.71 4.04 -7.08
C GLU A 14 34.08 2.71 -6.68
N ASP A 15 33.04 2.24 -7.39
CA ASP A 15 32.37 0.97 -7.15
C ASP A 15 32.89 -0.13 -8.13
N GLU A 16 33.05 -1.32 -7.64
CA GLU A 16 33.59 -2.46 -8.41
C GLU A 16 32.72 -2.81 -9.63
N PHE A 17 31.41 -2.58 -9.53
CA PHE A 17 30.45 -2.73 -10.64
C PHE A 17 30.55 -1.56 -11.62
N GLY A 18 30.80 -0.35 -11.14
CA GLY A 18 30.90 0.88 -11.91
C GLY A 18 32.15 0.97 -12.80
N LYS A 19 33.25 0.26 -12.45
CA LYS A 19 34.48 0.16 -13.24
C LYS A 19 34.29 -0.44 -14.65
N ARG A 20 33.16 -1.09 -14.88
CA ARG A 20 32.81 -1.69 -16.18
C ARG A 20 32.25 -0.66 -17.18
N PHE A 21 31.88 0.52 -16.71
CA PHE A 21 31.34 1.58 -17.58
C PHE A 21 32.47 2.47 -18.08
N THR A 22 32.73 2.41 -19.38
CA THR A 22 33.77 3.17 -20.03
C THR A 22 33.24 4.45 -20.68
N ASP A 23 31.94 4.54 -20.93
CA ASP A 23 31.32 5.69 -21.57
C ASP A 23 29.85 5.87 -21.18
N ILE A 24 29.40 7.12 -21.13
CA ILE A 24 27.99 7.49 -20.90
C ILE A 24 27.53 8.34 -22.08
N ARG A 25 26.49 7.89 -22.78
CA ARG A 25 25.82 8.66 -23.83
C ARG A 25 24.54 9.26 -23.31
N PHE A 26 24.50 10.61 -23.28
CA PHE A 26 23.25 11.32 -23.05
C PHE A 26 22.47 11.38 -24.36
N ILE A 27 21.40 10.59 -24.46
CA ILE A 27 20.50 10.65 -25.59
C ILE A 27 19.45 11.70 -25.28
N ALA A 28 19.47 12.83 -25.96
CA ALA A 28 18.36 13.77 -25.98
C ALA A 28 17.21 13.08 -26.71
N GLY A 29 16.35 12.42 -25.98
CA GLY A 29 15.09 11.91 -26.52
C GLY A 29 14.26 13.06 -27.10
N PRO A 30 13.34 12.78 -28.04
CA PRO A 30 12.43 13.82 -28.51
C PRO A 30 11.75 14.40 -27.28
N ARG A 31 11.85 15.72 -27.09
CA ARG A 31 11.11 16.43 -26.03
C ARG A 31 9.65 16.07 -26.22
N LYS A 32 9.13 15.11 -25.45
CA LYS A 32 7.70 14.96 -25.35
C LYS A 32 7.18 16.30 -24.84
N LYS A 33 6.64 17.11 -25.76
CA LYS A 33 5.92 18.32 -25.43
C LYS A 33 4.88 17.92 -24.41
N LYS A 34 4.92 18.58 -23.27
CA LYS A 34 4.14 18.42 -22.02
C LYS A 34 4.86 17.59 -20.94
N TYR A 35 6.02 18.08 -20.48
CA TYR A 35 5.98 18.36 -19.05
C TYR A 35 4.87 19.44 -18.92
N GLN A 36 3.72 19.09 -18.45
CA GLN A 36 2.90 20.04 -17.75
C GLN A 36 3.82 20.55 -16.64
N THR A 37 4.38 21.73 -16.85
CA THR A 37 4.96 22.49 -15.78
C THR A 37 3.86 22.46 -14.71
N PHE A 38 4.15 21.89 -13.55
CA PHE A 38 3.31 22.08 -12.35
C PHE A 38 3.40 23.57 -12.01
N THR A 39 2.79 24.39 -12.85
CA THR A 39 2.76 25.85 -12.71
C THR A 39 1.71 26.28 -11.72
N THR A 40 0.96 25.33 -11.14
CA THR A 40 0.04 25.66 -10.08
C THR A 40 0.26 24.70 -8.92
N LEU A 41 0.86 25.19 -7.85
CA LEU A 41 0.78 24.62 -6.51
C LEU A 41 -0.67 24.55 -6.01
N ASP A 42 -1.62 25.15 -6.76
CA ASP A 42 -3.03 25.26 -6.41
C ASP A 42 -3.71 23.92 -6.01
N PRO A 43 -3.50 22.77 -6.73
CA PRO A 43 -4.10 21.52 -6.28
C PRO A 43 -3.52 21.02 -4.96
N ILE A 44 -2.21 21.23 -4.76
CA ILE A 44 -1.51 20.84 -3.53
C ILE A 44 -1.93 21.77 -2.40
N ASN A 45 -1.94 23.09 -2.63
CA ASN A 45 -2.39 24.07 -1.65
C ASN A 45 -3.84 23.85 -1.25
N ARG A 46 -4.75 23.58 -2.22
CA ARG A 46 -6.15 23.23 -1.91
C ARG A 46 -6.29 21.93 -1.11
N ALA A 47 -5.45 20.94 -1.38
CA ALA A 47 -5.42 19.71 -0.59
C ALA A 47 -4.95 19.99 0.84
N ILE A 48 -3.87 20.77 1.00
CA ILE A 48 -3.36 21.21 2.31
C ILE A 48 -4.41 22.06 3.06
N GLU A 49 -5.03 23.03 2.40
CA GLU A 49 -6.09 23.85 3.01
C GLU A 49 -7.30 23.02 3.43
N LYS A 50 -7.71 22.06 2.60
CA LYS A 50 -8.79 21.13 2.94
C LYS A 50 -8.42 20.27 4.15
N GLU A 51 -7.20 19.80 4.20
CA GLU A 51 -6.68 19.03 5.32
C GLU A 51 -6.58 19.88 6.59
N GLN A 52 -6.07 21.12 6.50
CA GLN A 52 -6.04 22.07 7.62
C GLN A 52 -7.42 22.38 8.17
N ARG A 53 -8.44 22.55 7.32
CA ARG A 53 -9.83 22.76 7.78
C ARG A 53 -10.38 21.58 8.58
N MET A 54 -9.90 20.37 8.37
CA MET A 54 -10.25 19.21 9.19
C MET A 54 -9.65 19.32 10.60
N TYR A 55 -8.49 19.96 10.75
CA TYR A 55 -7.83 20.16 12.04
C TYR A 55 -8.39 21.35 12.84
N ASP A 56 -9.05 22.31 12.15
CA ASP A 56 -9.57 23.53 12.79
C ASP A 56 -10.98 23.36 13.40
N GLN A 57 -11.44 22.12 13.60
CA GLN A 57 -12.75 21.89 14.22
C GLN A 57 -12.72 22.21 15.72
N PRO A 58 -13.51 23.19 16.19
CA PRO A 58 -13.48 23.59 17.60
C PRO A 58 -13.99 22.44 18.49
N LEU A 59 -13.31 22.24 19.61
CA LEU A 59 -13.78 21.35 20.66
C LEU A 59 -14.78 22.10 21.55
N THR A 60 -15.78 21.41 22.00
CA THR A 60 -16.71 21.92 23.02
C THR A 60 -16.07 21.88 24.40
N ASP A 61 -16.57 22.70 25.33
CA ASP A 61 -16.10 22.70 26.73
C ASP A 61 -16.19 21.33 27.37
N LYS A 62 -17.29 20.59 27.09
CA LYS A 62 -17.51 19.22 27.57
C LYS A 62 -16.42 18.23 27.07
N GLU A 63 -16.03 18.35 25.81
CA GLU A 63 -14.96 17.50 25.23
C GLU A 63 -13.60 17.84 25.85
N THR A 64 -13.35 19.12 26.09
CA THR A 64 -12.11 19.59 26.72
C THR A 64 -12.04 19.17 28.19
N ASP A 65 -13.13 19.26 28.94
CA ASP A 65 -13.21 18.81 30.32
C ASP A 65 -13.09 17.29 30.43
N TRP A 66 -13.69 16.55 29.50
CA TRP A 66 -13.55 15.10 29.42
C TRP A 66 -12.09 14.67 29.19
N ILE A 67 -11.38 15.37 28.26
CA ILE A 67 -9.96 15.09 28.00
C ILE A 67 -9.15 15.34 29.28
N ARG A 68 -9.35 16.49 29.94
CA ARG A 68 -8.65 16.83 31.17
C ARG A 68 -8.86 15.77 32.23
N HIS A 69 -10.11 15.43 32.53
CA HIS A 69 -10.46 14.41 33.51
C HIS A 69 -9.84 13.04 33.19
N TRP A 70 -9.86 12.64 31.90
CA TRP A 70 -9.28 11.38 31.47
C TRP A 70 -7.77 11.35 31.65
N VAL A 71 -7.08 12.42 31.26
CA VAL A 71 -5.61 12.56 31.41
C VAL A 71 -5.22 12.55 32.88
N ASP A 72 -5.89 13.32 33.72
CA ASP A 72 -5.63 13.38 35.17
C ASP A 72 -5.81 12.02 35.84
N THR A 73 -6.76 11.21 35.36
CA THR A 73 -7.07 9.90 35.94
C THR A 73 -6.12 8.79 35.48
N HIS A 74 -5.62 8.85 34.23
CA HIS A 74 -4.91 7.73 33.61
C HIS A 74 -3.42 7.99 33.35
N VAL A 75 -2.96 9.26 33.41
CA VAL A 75 -1.57 9.62 33.15
C VAL A 75 -0.90 10.00 34.46
N GLU A 76 -0.20 9.04 35.06
CA GLU A 76 0.46 9.20 36.38
C GLU A 76 1.60 10.24 36.36
N LYS A 77 2.33 10.35 35.24
CA LYS A 77 3.49 11.26 35.12
C LYS A 77 3.01 12.64 34.69
N GLU A 78 3.11 13.63 35.58
CA GLU A 78 2.73 15.01 35.32
C GLU A 78 3.36 15.60 34.04
N ALA A 79 4.65 15.31 33.80
CA ALA A 79 5.35 15.76 32.59
C ALA A 79 4.74 15.25 31.27
N LEU A 80 3.93 14.19 31.31
CA LEU A 80 3.26 13.61 30.13
C LEU A 80 1.82 14.08 29.98
N GLN A 81 1.22 14.67 31.01
CA GLN A 81 -0.20 15.07 30.98
C GLN A 81 -0.48 16.12 29.89
N ALA A 82 0.33 17.16 29.78
CA ALA A 82 0.16 18.19 28.78
C ALA A 82 0.32 17.65 27.34
N PRO A 83 1.38 16.92 26.97
CA PRO A 83 1.51 16.30 25.64
C PRO A 83 0.37 15.34 25.30
N PHE A 84 -0.12 14.54 26.25
CA PHE A 84 -1.25 13.64 26.05
C PHE A 84 -2.57 14.41 25.82
N SER A 85 -2.81 15.45 26.60
CA SER A 85 -3.96 16.32 26.44
C SER A 85 -3.99 16.95 25.04
N ASP A 86 -2.86 17.47 24.58
CA ASP A 86 -2.76 18.09 23.25
C ASP A 86 -2.93 17.07 22.13
N MET A 87 -2.36 15.89 22.28
CA MET A 87 -2.58 14.77 21.33
C MET A 87 -4.06 14.38 21.27
N MET A 88 -4.74 14.24 22.41
CA MET A 88 -6.15 13.86 22.45
C MET A 88 -7.05 14.93 21.82
N LYS A 89 -6.76 16.23 22.08
CA LYS A 89 -7.44 17.34 21.42
C LYS A 89 -7.31 17.26 19.90
N ALA A 90 -6.08 17.11 19.40
CA ALA A 90 -5.81 16.99 17.97
C ALA A 90 -6.56 15.80 17.34
N VAL A 91 -6.53 14.62 17.97
CA VAL A 91 -7.24 13.43 17.50
C VAL A 91 -8.75 13.66 17.43
N LEU A 92 -9.35 14.30 18.44
CA LEU A 92 -10.79 14.60 18.43
C LEU A 92 -11.16 15.64 17.37
N GLN A 93 -10.34 16.68 17.17
CA GLN A 93 -10.54 17.67 16.12
C GLN A 93 -10.52 17.03 14.73
N ILE A 94 -9.52 16.17 14.44
CA ILE A 94 -9.44 15.41 13.19
C ILE A 94 -10.70 14.57 13.02
N ARG A 95 -11.09 13.80 14.04
CA ARG A 95 -12.26 12.93 13.97
C ARG A 95 -13.56 13.71 13.70
N LYS A 96 -13.72 14.88 14.30
CA LYS A 96 -14.85 15.78 14.02
C LYS A 96 -14.83 16.28 12.58
N GLY A 97 -13.66 16.66 12.08
CA GLY A 97 -13.48 17.09 10.70
C GLY A 97 -13.78 15.97 9.70
N GLU A 98 -13.32 14.75 9.97
CA GLU A 98 -13.63 13.58 9.16
C GLU A 98 -15.15 13.31 9.11
N LEU A 99 -15.82 13.31 10.27
CA LEU A 99 -17.28 13.13 10.35
C LEU A 99 -18.02 14.22 9.59
N ALA A 100 -17.60 15.48 9.72
CA ALA A 100 -18.18 16.61 8.98
C ALA A 100 -17.93 16.50 7.46
N ALA A 101 -16.84 15.85 7.04
CA ALA A 101 -16.53 15.55 5.64
C ALA A 101 -17.27 14.30 5.11
N GLY A 102 -18.16 13.69 5.90
CA GLY A 102 -18.96 12.53 5.50
C GLY A 102 -18.29 11.17 5.71
N TYR A 103 -17.17 11.11 6.43
CA TYR A 103 -16.58 9.85 6.82
C TYR A 103 -17.54 9.06 7.71
N HIS A 104 -17.54 7.75 7.56
CA HIS A 104 -18.40 6.85 8.32
C HIS A 104 -17.60 5.67 8.89
N PRO A 105 -18.13 4.95 9.90
CA PRO A 105 -17.46 3.80 10.47
C PRO A 105 -17.28 2.66 9.46
N CYS A 106 -16.08 2.10 9.39
CA CYS A 106 -15.78 0.89 8.62
C CYS A 106 -16.66 -0.27 9.08
N GLN A 107 -17.30 -0.97 8.16
CA GLN A 107 -18.20 -2.10 8.46
C GLN A 107 -17.53 -3.24 9.23
N ARG A 108 -16.20 -3.36 9.19
CA ARG A 108 -15.47 -4.45 9.83
C ARG A 108 -14.84 -4.10 11.18
N CYS A 109 -14.30 -2.89 11.33
CA CYS A 109 -13.52 -2.53 12.53
C CYS A 109 -13.96 -1.22 13.19
N GLY A 110 -14.94 -0.50 12.61
CA GLY A 110 -15.45 0.77 13.16
C GLY A 110 -14.53 1.97 12.98
N ALA A 111 -13.34 1.83 12.39
CA ALA A 111 -12.47 2.96 12.07
C ALA A 111 -13.12 3.87 11.03
N LEU A 112 -12.92 5.17 11.12
CA LEU A 112 -13.47 6.10 10.14
C LEU A 112 -12.88 5.82 8.76
N THR A 113 -13.72 5.86 7.75
CA THR A 113 -13.40 5.55 6.35
C THR A 113 -14.07 6.57 5.42
N PRO A 114 -13.47 6.90 4.28
CA PRO A 114 -14.04 7.84 3.31
C PRO A 114 -15.45 7.45 2.85
N PRO A 115 -16.29 8.42 2.46
CA PRO A 115 -17.68 8.20 2.12
C PRO A 115 -17.91 7.27 0.90
N ASP A 116 -16.91 7.14 0.04
CA ASP A 116 -16.92 6.34 -1.18
C ASP A 116 -16.52 4.87 -0.95
N THR A 117 -16.08 4.49 0.25
CA THR A 117 -15.59 3.15 0.57
C THR A 117 -16.29 2.57 1.81
N SER A 118 -16.67 1.30 1.79
CA SER A 118 -17.31 0.62 2.92
C SER A 118 -16.32 0.06 3.95
N LEU A 119 -15.06 -0.10 3.55
CA LEU A 119 -13.99 -0.64 4.39
C LEU A 119 -12.82 0.33 4.46
N CYS A 120 -12.21 0.45 5.63
CA CYS A 120 -10.95 1.18 5.75
C CYS A 120 -9.81 0.44 5.02
N SER A 121 -8.74 1.15 4.67
CA SER A 121 -7.59 0.62 3.92
C SER A 121 -6.98 -0.64 4.53
N SER A 122 -6.94 -0.74 5.87
CA SER A 122 -6.43 -1.91 6.58
C SER A 122 -7.36 -3.12 6.44
N CYS A 123 -8.67 -2.92 6.56
CA CYS A 123 -9.65 -3.98 6.39
C CYS A 123 -9.77 -4.43 4.93
N GLU A 124 -9.66 -3.50 3.99
CA GLU A 124 -9.62 -3.82 2.57
C GLU A 124 -8.39 -4.65 2.21
N ARG A 125 -7.21 -4.30 2.76
CA ARG A 125 -5.98 -5.08 2.58
C ARG A 125 -6.13 -6.49 3.15
N LYS A 126 -6.67 -6.63 4.37
CA LYS A 126 -6.96 -7.95 4.96
C LYS A 126 -7.92 -8.75 4.10
N ASN A 127 -9.00 -8.14 3.62
CA ASN A 127 -9.96 -8.79 2.74
C ASN A 127 -9.32 -9.27 1.43
N ARG A 128 -8.46 -8.45 0.82
CA ARG A 128 -7.66 -8.86 -0.37
C ARG A 128 -6.73 -10.03 -0.06
N GLN A 129 -6.06 -10.02 1.08
CA GLN A 129 -5.17 -11.11 1.50
C GLN A 129 -5.96 -12.40 1.77
N GLU A 130 -7.11 -12.33 2.43
CA GLU A 130 -7.98 -13.47 2.68
C GLU A 130 -8.50 -14.08 1.38
N LYS A 131 -8.96 -13.25 0.44
CA LYS A 131 -9.36 -13.69 -0.90
C LYS A 131 -8.22 -14.38 -1.64
N ARG A 132 -7.03 -13.76 -1.61
CA ARG A 132 -5.83 -14.34 -2.24
C ARG A 132 -5.46 -15.69 -1.63
N ALA A 133 -5.44 -15.78 -0.30
CA ALA A 133 -5.13 -17.02 0.41
C ALA A 133 -6.12 -18.15 0.03
N ARG A 134 -7.41 -17.82 -0.08
CA ARG A 134 -8.44 -18.78 -0.47
C ARG A 134 -8.27 -19.31 -1.90
N VAL A 135 -7.97 -18.42 -2.85
CA VAL A 135 -7.69 -18.82 -4.25
C VAL A 135 -6.43 -19.69 -4.31
N ILE A 136 -5.36 -19.32 -3.61
CA ILE A 136 -4.12 -20.12 -3.55
C ILE A 136 -4.40 -21.50 -2.95
N GLU A 137 -5.22 -21.60 -1.90
CA GLU A 137 -5.60 -22.86 -1.29
C GLU A 137 -6.33 -23.77 -2.28
N LEU A 138 -7.30 -23.23 -3.03
CA LEU A 138 -8.01 -23.99 -4.06
C LEU A 138 -7.08 -24.50 -5.14
N LEU A 139 -6.17 -23.65 -5.64
CA LEU A 139 -5.19 -24.02 -6.65
C LEU A 139 -4.12 -24.99 -6.15
N ARG A 140 -3.78 -24.97 -4.86
CA ARG A 140 -2.88 -25.98 -4.25
C ARG A 140 -3.54 -27.35 -4.16
N ARG A 141 -4.83 -27.41 -3.87
CA ARG A 141 -5.59 -28.68 -3.84
C ARG A 141 -5.76 -29.24 -5.23
N ASN A 142 -6.11 -28.41 -6.19
CA ASN A 142 -6.33 -28.79 -7.59
C ASN A 142 -5.67 -27.79 -8.55
N PRO A 143 -4.41 -28.05 -8.95
CA PRO A 143 -3.65 -27.16 -9.83
C PRO A 143 -4.24 -27.04 -11.26
N HIS A 144 -5.17 -27.91 -11.63
CA HIS A 144 -5.85 -27.91 -12.91
C HIS A 144 -7.09 -27.02 -12.98
N PHE A 145 -7.49 -26.40 -11.89
CA PHE A 145 -8.66 -25.53 -11.91
C PHE A 145 -8.45 -24.32 -12.81
N THR A 146 -9.34 -24.18 -13.77
CA THR A 146 -9.47 -23.01 -14.64
C THR A 146 -10.04 -21.82 -13.84
N PHE A 147 -9.96 -20.63 -14.41
CA PHE A 147 -10.58 -19.44 -13.82
C PHE A 147 -12.08 -19.64 -13.54
N GLN A 148 -12.81 -20.24 -14.47
CA GLN A 148 -14.25 -20.50 -14.34
C GLN A 148 -14.55 -21.45 -13.16
N GLU A 149 -13.76 -22.52 -13.00
CA GLU A 149 -13.94 -23.48 -11.90
C GLU A 149 -13.57 -22.89 -10.53
N VAL A 150 -12.57 -22.00 -10.47
CA VAL A 150 -12.27 -21.28 -9.24
C VAL A 150 -13.39 -20.30 -8.91
N THR A 151 -13.88 -19.54 -9.90
CA THR A 151 -14.94 -18.55 -9.71
C THR A 151 -16.26 -19.18 -9.29
N SER A 152 -16.58 -20.39 -9.77
CA SER A 152 -17.78 -21.12 -9.36
C SER A 152 -17.75 -21.53 -7.88
N ARG A 153 -16.56 -21.69 -7.29
CA ARG A 153 -16.37 -22.07 -5.88
C ARG A 153 -16.12 -20.89 -4.96
N PHE A 154 -15.47 -19.87 -5.51
CA PHE A 154 -15.12 -18.67 -4.75
C PHE A 154 -15.04 -17.45 -5.67
N PRO A 155 -15.86 -16.40 -5.45
CA PRO A 155 -15.89 -15.23 -6.31
C PRO A 155 -14.54 -14.51 -6.31
N CYS A 156 -13.88 -14.50 -7.45
CA CYS A 156 -12.62 -13.80 -7.65
C CYS A 156 -12.57 -13.15 -9.04
N THR A 157 -11.72 -12.14 -9.19
CA THR A 157 -11.46 -11.50 -10.48
C THR A 157 -10.34 -12.23 -11.22
N TYR A 158 -10.34 -12.16 -12.55
CA TYR A 158 -9.30 -12.76 -13.38
C TYR A 158 -7.87 -12.28 -13.00
N PRO A 159 -7.60 -10.97 -12.76
CA PRO A 159 -6.29 -10.52 -12.32
C PRO A 159 -5.83 -11.12 -10.99
N LEU A 160 -6.77 -11.35 -10.06
CA LEU A 160 -6.44 -12.01 -8.79
C LEU A 160 -6.08 -13.47 -9.01
N TYR A 161 -6.87 -14.21 -9.81
CA TYR A 161 -6.59 -15.59 -10.18
C TYR A 161 -5.22 -15.71 -10.83
N GLU A 162 -4.95 -14.93 -11.87
CA GLU A 162 -3.68 -14.93 -12.59
C GLU A 162 -2.48 -14.61 -11.70
N SER A 163 -2.63 -13.61 -10.81
CA SER A 163 -1.61 -13.28 -9.82
C SER A 163 -1.31 -14.44 -8.86
N CYS A 164 -2.34 -15.21 -8.46
CA CYS A 164 -2.17 -16.39 -7.60
C CYS A 164 -1.48 -17.54 -8.33
N VAL A 165 -1.86 -17.78 -9.59
CA VAL A 165 -1.20 -18.78 -10.47
C VAL A 165 0.27 -18.44 -10.64
N ASN A 166 0.59 -17.18 -10.97
CA ASN A 166 1.98 -16.72 -11.13
C ASN A 166 2.80 -16.87 -9.85
N GLN A 167 2.21 -16.57 -8.69
CA GLN A 167 2.86 -16.77 -7.40
C GLN A 167 3.19 -18.25 -7.13
N LEU A 168 2.25 -19.15 -7.42
CA LEU A 168 2.48 -20.60 -7.25
C LEU A 168 3.54 -21.11 -8.21
N ILE A 169 3.49 -20.72 -9.48
CA ILE A 169 4.50 -21.07 -10.49
C ILE A 169 5.89 -20.61 -10.04
N HIS A 170 5.99 -19.36 -9.59
CA HIS A 170 7.28 -18.83 -9.10
C HIS A 170 7.78 -19.63 -7.88
N GLY A 171 6.92 -19.85 -6.90
CA GLY A 171 7.30 -20.63 -5.71
C GLY A 171 7.68 -22.08 -6.01
N TYR A 172 7.04 -22.74 -6.99
CA TYR A 172 7.45 -24.08 -7.42
C TYR A 172 8.79 -24.05 -8.19
N LYS A 173 8.99 -23.07 -9.10
CA LYS A 173 10.25 -22.91 -9.83
C LYS A 173 11.42 -22.70 -8.87
N GLU A 174 11.29 -21.83 -7.88
CA GLU A 174 12.31 -21.58 -6.86
C GLU A 174 12.69 -22.86 -6.10
N ARG A 175 11.71 -23.62 -5.63
CA ARG A 175 11.98 -24.88 -4.92
C ARG A 175 12.63 -25.95 -5.82
N ILE A 176 12.24 -26.02 -7.09
CA ILE A 176 12.84 -26.92 -8.07
C ILE A 176 14.28 -26.51 -8.34
N PHE A 177 14.54 -25.22 -8.52
CA PHE A 177 15.88 -24.69 -8.77
C PHE A 177 16.84 -24.97 -7.60
N HIS A 178 16.38 -24.78 -6.37
CA HIS A 178 17.17 -25.03 -5.18
C HIS A 178 17.15 -26.53 -4.73
N GLN A 179 16.63 -27.43 -5.53
CA GLN A 179 16.54 -28.88 -5.24
C GLN A 179 15.75 -29.24 -3.98
N PHE A 180 14.93 -28.33 -3.44
CA PHE A 180 14.03 -28.57 -2.30
C PHE A 180 12.64 -29.07 -2.72
N ALA A 181 12.43 -29.31 -4.02
CA ALA A 181 11.12 -29.66 -4.53
C ALA A 181 10.76 -31.13 -4.22
N ARG A 182 9.54 -31.31 -3.73
CA ARG A 182 8.95 -32.65 -3.62
C ARG A 182 8.57 -33.19 -5.00
N PRO A 183 8.52 -34.52 -5.20
CA PRO A 183 8.22 -35.13 -6.50
C PRO A 183 6.86 -34.68 -7.09
N ASP A 184 5.86 -34.37 -6.23
CA ASP A 184 4.54 -33.91 -6.64
C ASP A 184 4.54 -32.45 -7.09
N GLU A 185 5.50 -31.64 -6.67
CA GLU A 185 5.54 -30.20 -7.02
C GLU A 185 5.88 -29.98 -8.50
N LYS A 186 6.69 -30.85 -9.11
CA LYS A 186 6.96 -30.83 -10.55
C LYS A 186 5.68 -31.09 -11.36
N ARG A 187 4.85 -32.04 -10.93
CA ARG A 187 3.56 -32.33 -11.58
C ARG A 187 2.60 -31.16 -11.44
N ARG A 188 2.53 -30.52 -10.26
CA ARG A 188 1.70 -29.34 -10.01
C ARG A 188 2.15 -28.15 -10.86
N LEU A 189 3.45 -27.93 -11.01
CA LEU A 189 3.97 -26.89 -11.89
C LEU A 189 3.55 -27.11 -13.34
N LEU A 190 3.68 -28.35 -13.86
CA LEU A 190 3.23 -28.68 -15.21
C LEU A 190 1.74 -28.42 -15.39
N ALA A 191 0.92 -28.83 -14.41
CA ALA A 191 -0.53 -28.59 -14.44
C ALA A 191 -0.87 -27.08 -14.52
N LEU A 192 -0.20 -26.22 -13.76
CA LEU A 192 -0.41 -24.77 -13.80
C LEU A 192 0.08 -24.13 -15.11
N LEU A 193 1.06 -24.71 -15.78
CA LEU A 193 1.58 -24.21 -17.05
C LEU A 193 0.70 -24.59 -18.25
N THR A 194 0.04 -25.74 -18.22
CA THR A 194 -0.83 -26.22 -19.33
C THR A 194 -2.10 -25.38 -19.50
N HIS A 195 -2.55 -24.67 -18.48
CA HIS A 195 -3.72 -23.78 -18.55
C HIS A 195 -3.43 -22.37 -19.09
N ARG A 196 -2.17 -22.11 -19.47
CA ARG A 196 -1.76 -20.80 -20.04
C ARG A 196 -1.78 -20.77 -21.57
N GLN A 197 -2.05 -21.87 -22.21
CA GLN A 197 -2.26 -21.97 -23.67
C GLN A 197 -3.76 -21.83 -23.98
#